data_62a9b33670a136a6cc2f2d4ca33e27d0
#
_entry.id   62a9b33670a136a6cc2f2d4ca33e27d0
#
_cell.length_a   1.000
_cell.length_b   1.000
_cell.length_c   1.000
_cell.angle_alpha   90.00
_cell.angle_beta   90.00
_cell.angle_gamma   90.00
#
_symmetry.space_group_name_H-M   'P 1'
#
loop_
_entity.id
_entity.type
_entity.pdbx_description
1 polymer ?
#
loop_
_entity_poly.entity_id
_entity_poly.type
_entity_poly.pdbx_seq_one_letter_code
_entity_poly.pdbx_strand_id
1 'polypeptide(L)'
;MEKHDQSEKFRSSGKHSQGGATAGFLFTVLLMLAAPAWAEPIKVWRSNPHYFFYKDKPLVLITSDQHYGAVIDRDFDFAKYLDFLAAQGMNLTRIYPGGMFEPPGKYVVGSPLGPRPGRQILPWAKSGQTGANPALAEPGQPSCRFDLDSWNPEYFSRLKDFVEMAHRKDIIVEVAFFNGMYADCWPLMAMYHRNNIQNVGQYEANDCGLFTTMDSRNEGVVRYQKAYIAKITTELNGYDNVIFDLCDEPSLVGQPDGNIIVMPDSKVAPWLLAMKEAFLKAEEPLPKKHILGQTVQNLSPDFSRAPWCEWLPTEYVTPAGKAIDKDYGVNKPIVDVESDFFGYGLTGAYTVEDVRVEGWWFMLRGGAGFINLNGEYRHGQETGGKNTQTIIVPQKKILLDFMNSLNLAGLSRFTDFKGVPSDAFASAVAEPGKQYALYLFHGTNDGKWGAHFIARAGTYRDTITLTAVPAGTYSLEWINPATGSVTGTDTINWPGGNFKVTTPVYSIDVALRMRAR
;
A
#
# COMPACT_ATOMS: atom_id res chain seq x y z
N MET A 1 -30.72 1.33 70.15
CA MET A 1 -31.01 2.57 70.93
C MET A 1 -31.46 3.56 69.85
N GLU A 2 -32.71 3.65 69.72
CA GLU A 2 -33.65 4.71 70.16
C GLU A 2 -33.57 5.89 69.17
N LYS A 3 -34.59 6.05 68.30
CA LYS A 3 -35.91 6.71 68.50
C LYS A 3 -35.73 8.25 68.44
N HIS A 4 -36.46 9.11 67.78
CA HIS A 4 -37.87 9.37 67.55
C HIS A 4 -37.94 10.52 66.49
N ASP A 5 -38.78 10.56 65.54
CA ASP A 5 -40.23 10.80 65.40
C ASP A 5 -40.69 12.26 65.64
N GLN A 6 -41.68 12.59 64.83
CA GLN A 6 -42.75 13.61 64.84
C GLN A 6 -42.59 14.84 63.95
N SER A 7 -43.27 14.91 62.86
CA SER A 7 -44.67 15.36 62.58
C SER A 7 -45.08 16.67 63.24
N GLU A 8 -45.53 17.65 62.45
CA GLU A 8 -46.86 18.25 62.60
C GLU A 8 -47.26 19.20 61.45
N LYS A 9 -48.54 19.09 61.15
CA LYS A 9 -49.32 19.87 60.20
C LYS A 9 -49.61 21.26 60.74
N PHE A 10 -49.83 22.25 59.85
CA PHE A 10 -50.96 23.19 60.06
C PHE A 10 -51.49 23.70 58.72
N ARG A 11 -52.81 23.80 58.70
CA ARG A 11 -53.72 24.24 57.64
C ARG A 11 -53.90 25.78 57.70
N SER A 12 -54.18 26.39 56.57
CA SER A 12 -55.47 26.96 56.13
C SER A 12 -55.35 28.31 55.39
N SER A 13 -56.13 28.35 54.38
CA SER A 13 -57.07 29.34 53.82
C SER A 13 -56.42 30.54 53.13
N GLY A 14 -56.53 30.67 51.83
CA GLY A 14 -57.67 31.05 51.01
C GLY A 14 -57.68 32.52 50.68
N LYS A 15 -57.47 32.89 49.41
CA LYS A 15 -58.34 33.85 48.70
C LYS A 15 -57.93 34.00 47.24
N HIS A 16 -58.95 34.06 46.43
CA HIS A 16 -58.95 34.29 44.97
C HIS A 16 -58.35 35.65 44.57
N SER A 17 -57.61 35.69 43.42
CA SER A 17 -57.79 36.76 42.45
C SER A 17 -57.37 36.26 41.04
N GLN A 18 -58.18 36.65 40.10
CA GLN A 18 -58.10 36.35 38.65
C GLN A 18 -56.91 37.11 38.00
N GLY A 19 -56.42 36.52 36.93
CA GLY A 19 -55.89 37.35 35.84
C GLY A 19 -54.62 36.83 35.17
N GLY A 20 -54.72 36.43 33.92
CA GLY A 20 -53.64 36.51 32.96
C GLY A 20 -53.05 35.19 32.49
N ALA A 21 -53.67 34.60 31.46
CA ALA A 21 -53.05 33.52 30.68
C ALA A 21 -51.94 34.08 29.79
N THR A 22 -50.72 33.81 30.14
CA THR A 22 -49.58 33.94 29.22
C THR A 22 -49.20 32.53 28.75
N ALA A 23 -49.50 32.21 27.48
CA ALA A 23 -49.07 31.01 26.81
C ALA A 23 -47.55 31.05 26.62
N GLY A 24 -46.80 30.40 27.48
CA GLY A 24 -45.40 30.14 27.28
C GLY A 24 -45.20 29.05 26.22
N PHE A 25 -44.83 29.43 25.03
CA PHE A 25 -44.32 28.48 24.02
C PHE A 25 -42.96 27.94 24.50
N LEU A 26 -42.95 26.71 24.99
CA LEU A 26 -41.69 25.95 25.15
C LEU A 26 -41.18 25.57 23.74
N PHE A 27 -40.21 26.31 23.25
CA PHE A 27 -39.39 25.88 22.12
C PHE A 27 -38.48 24.74 22.60
N THR A 28 -38.90 23.51 22.37
CA THR A 28 -38.02 22.33 22.50
C THR A 28 -37.05 22.41 21.30
N VAL A 29 -35.84 22.94 21.52
CA VAL A 29 -34.74 22.82 20.58
C VAL A 29 -34.33 21.34 20.57
N LEU A 30 -34.83 20.60 19.58
CA LEU A 30 -34.32 19.29 19.25
C LEU A 30 -32.89 19.49 18.71
N LEU A 31 -31.87 19.39 19.55
CA LEU A 31 -30.50 19.18 19.08
C LEU A 31 -30.51 17.82 18.35
N MET A 32 -30.67 17.85 17.03
CA MET A 32 -30.26 16.73 16.20
C MET A 32 -28.72 16.65 16.37
N LEU A 33 -28.26 15.75 17.24
CA LEU A 33 -26.93 15.22 17.19
C LEU A 33 -26.81 14.61 15.79
N ALA A 34 -26.22 15.33 14.86
CA ALA A 34 -25.78 14.76 13.60
C ALA A 34 -24.89 13.56 14.01
N ALA A 35 -25.33 12.35 13.71
CA ALA A 35 -24.45 11.19 13.80
C ALA A 35 -23.17 11.58 13.05
N PRO A 36 -21.99 11.29 13.59
CA PRO A 36 -20.75 11.57 12.86
C PRO A 36 -20.90 10.94 11.48
N ALA A 37 -20.84 11.77 10.43
CA ALA A 37 -20.83 11.28 9.07
C ALA A 37 -19.63 10.32 9.02
N TRP A 38 -19.92 9.03 8.85
CA TRP A 38 -18.89 8.00 8.73
C TRP A 38 -18.02 8.43 7.56
N ALA A 39 -16.74 8.67 7.80
CA ALA A 39 -15.82 9.02 6.73
C ALA A 39 -15.88 7.94 5.65
N GLU A 40 -15.96 8.35 4.39
CA GLU A 40 -15.97 7.41 3.28
C GLU A 40 -14.60 6.77 3.12
N PRO A 41 -14.52 5.48 2.79
CA PRO A 41 -13.25 4.84 2.46
C PRO A 41 -12.51 5.56 1.33
N ILE A 42 -11.19 5.43 1.33
CA ILE A 42 -10.39 5.83 0.18
C ILE A 42 -10.95 5.23 -1.10
N LYS A 43 -11.03 6.05 -2.15
CA LYS A 43 -11.64 5.67 -3.43
C LYS A 43 -10.86 6.23 -4.62
N VAL A 44 -11.17 5.72 -5.80
CA VAL A 44 -10.69 6.31 -7.05
C VAL A 44 -11.30 7.70 -7.22
N TRP A 45 -10.48 8.67 -7.57
CA TRP A 45 -10.95 10.05 -7.73
C TRP A 45 -11.69 10.26 -9.06
N ARG A 46 -12.98 10.56 -9.00
CA ARG A 46 -13.82 10.71 -10.20
C ARG A 46 -13.36 11.83 -11.15
N SER A 47 -12.78 12.91 -10.63
CA SER A 47 -12.30 14.04 -11.45
C SER A 47 -11.00 13.73 -12.18
N ASN A 48 -10.18 12.83 -11.66
CA ASN A 48 -9.00 12.30 -12.31
C ASN A 48 -8.74 10.86 -11.85
N PRO A 49 -9.23 9.85 -12.59
CA PRO A 49 -9.17 8.45 -12.17
C PRO A 49 -7.77 7.85 -12.03
N HIS A 50 -6.73 8.58 -12.42
CA HIS A 50 -5.34 8.18 -12.19
C HIS A 50 -4.89 8.34 -10.75
N TYR A 51 -5.70 8.97 -9.88
CA TYR A 51 -5.36 9.25 -8.48
C TYR A 51 -6.45 8.78 -7.53
N PHE A 52 -6.11 8.71 -6.26
CA PHE A 52 -7.05 8.41 -5.17
C PHE A 52 -7.71 9.69 -4.64
N PHE A 53 -8.80 9.50 -3.89
CA PHE A 53 -9.50 10.55 -3.16
C PHE A 53 -9.81 10.07 -1.74
N TYR A 54 -9.38 10.83 -0.76
CA TYR A 54 -9.55 10.49 0.65
C TYR A 54 -9.68 11.75 1.50
N LYS A 55 -10.60 11.76 2.47
CA LYS A 55 -10.86 12.93 3.33
C LYS A 55 -11.00 14.22 2.53
N ASP A 56 -11.85 14.18 1.50
CA ASP A 56 -12.21 15.30 0.63
C ASP A 56 -11.05 15.95 -0.15
N LYS A 57 -9.97 15.20 -0.37
CA LYS A 57 -8.82 15.68 -1.16
C LYS A 57 -8.25 14.59 -2.06
N PRO A 58 -7.68 14.97 -3.23
CA PRO A 58 -6.90 14.07 -4.05
C PRO A 58 -5.64 13.61 -3.29
N LEU A 59 -5.23 12.38 -3.56
CA LEU A 59 -4.15 11.74 -2.82
C LEU A 59 -3.24 10.95 -3.74
N VAL A 60 -1.93 11.07 -3.53
CA VAL A 60 -0.89 10.14 -3.97
C VAL A 60 -0.31 9.42 -2.76
N LEU A 61 0.14 8.19 -2.95
CA LEU A 61 0.59 7.30 -1.88
C LEU A 61 2.09 7.02 -2.02
N ILE A 62 2.90 7.43 -1.08
CA ILE A 62 4.37 7.22 -1.13
C ILE A 62 4.88 6.76 0.23
N THR A 63 5.69 5.70 0.21
CA THR A 63 6.33 5.18 1.41
C THR A 63 7.63 4.40 1.10
N SER A 64 8.31 4.03 2.16
CA SER A 64 9.28 2.94 2.26
C SER A 64 8.83 2.07 3.41
N ASP A 65 8.68 0.76 3.22
CA ASP A 65 7.82 0.01 4.11
C ASP A 65 8.30 -1.42 4.43
N GLN A 66 7.63 -2.00 5.43
CA GLN A 66 7.79 -3.37 5.90
C GLN A 66 6.56 -4.20 5.51
N HIS A 67 6.63 -5.00 4.45
CA HIS A 67 5.50 -5.74 3.90
C HIS A 67 5.02 -6.91 4.76
N TYR A 68 5.95 -7.70 5.29
CA TYR A 68 5.67 -9.09 5.64
C TYR A 68 5.48 -9.37 7.13
N GLY A 69 6.01 -8.55 8.02
CA GLY A 69 6.08 -8.87 9.43
C GLY A 69 5.26 -7.98 10.35
N ALA A 70 4.88 -6.80 9.92
CA ALA A 70 4.31 -5.78 10.80
C ALA A 70 3.16 -6.28 11.69
N VAL A 71 2.26 -7.11 11.14
CA VAL A 71 1.13 -7.66 11.89
C VAL A 71 1.42 -9.08 12.39
N ILE A 72 2.08 -9.92 11.57
CA ILE A 72 2.25 -11.34 11.84
C ILE A 72 3.46 -11.68 12.71
N ASP A 73 4.40 -10.76 12.93
CA ASP A 73 5.52 -10.93 13.86
C ASP A 73 5.18 -10.35 15.25
N ARG A 74 5.08 -11.23 16.26
CA ARG A 74 4.83 -10.82 17.65
C ARG A 74 5.90 -9.90 18.22
N ASP A 75 7.13 -10.00 17.69
CA ASP A 75 8.28 -9.26 18.21
C ASP A 75 8.44 -7.89 17.56
N PHE A 76 7.74 -7.63 16.44
CA PHE A 76 7.80 -6.35 15.74
C PHE A 76 6.91 -5.31 16.44
N ASP A 77 7.53 -4.22 16.91
CA ASP A 77 6.83 -3.07 17.49
C ASP A 77 6.26 -2.17 16.38
N PHE A 78 5.08 -2.56 15.87
CA PHE A 78 4.43 -1.80 14.82
C PHE A 78 4.02 -0.39 15.26
N ALA A 79 3.86 -0.13 16.55
CA ALA A 79 3.54 1.21 17.04
C ALA A 79 4.69 2.17 16.77
N LYS A 80 5.90 1.75 17.10
CA LYS A 80 7.13 2.51 16.83
C LYS A 80 7.36 2.69 15.33
N TYR A 81 7.06 1.65 14.52
CA TYR A 81 7.13 1.72 13.07
C TYR A 81 6.16 2.77 12.49
N LEU A 82 4.88 2.71 12.85
CA LEU A 82 3.87 3.65 12.37
C LEU A 82 4.11 5.08 12.88
N ASP A 83 4.64 5.23 14.12
CA ASP A 83 5.07 6.53 14.64
C ASP A 83 6.18 7.14 13.79
N PHE A 84 7.16 6.31 13.39
CA PHE A 84 8.23 6.75 12.53
C PHE A 84 7.73 7.15 11.14
N LEU A 85 6.90 6.32 10.48
CA LEU A 85 6.34 6.65 9.17
C LEU A 85 5.56 7.97 9.21
N ALA A 86 4.70 8.15 10.20
CA ALA A 86 3.91 9.37 10.38
C ALA A 86 4.79 10.61 10.61
N ALA A 87 5.80 10.49 11.48
CA ALA A 87 6.73 11.58 11.78
C ALA A 87 7.53 12.02 10.54
N GLN A 88 7.76 11.11 9.62
CA GLN A 88 8.42 11.36 8.34
C GLN A 88 7.44 11.77 7.23
N GLY A 89 6.14 11.82 7.51
CA GLY A 89 5.10 12.20 6.56
C GLY A 89 4.78 11.15 5.50
N MET A 90 5.16 9.90 5.72
CA MET A 90 4.74 8.77 4.88
C MET A 90 3.27 8.47 5.10
N ASN A 91 2.55 8.12 4.02
CA ASN A 91 1.09 8.01 4.05
C ASN A 91 0.55 6.65 3.56
N LEU A 92 1.41 5.66 3.45
CA LEU A 92 1.05 4.30 3.01
C LEU A 92 1.87 3.27 3.79
N THR A 93 1.31 2.10 4.01
CA THR A 93 2.01 0.87 4.38
C THR A 93 1.27 -0.34 3.82
N ARG A 94 1.97 -1.39 3.47
CA ARG A 94 1.43 -2.64 2.94
C ARG A 94 1.57 -3.74 3.97
N ILE A 95 0.60 -4.64 4.06
CA ILE A 95 0.65 -5.82 4.92
C ILE A 95 0.14 -7.07 4.22
N TYR A 96 0.76 -8.21 4.56
CA TYR A 96 0.22 -9.53 4.31
C TYR A 96 -0.44 -10.05 5.60
N PRO A 97 -1.77 -10.15 5.66
CA PRO A 97 -2.47 -10.46 6.90
C PRO A 97 -2.50 -11.96 7.22
N GLY A 98 -1.39 -12.68 7.00
CA GLY A 98 -1.16 -14.04 7.48
C GLY A 98 -1.75 -15.16 6.65
N GLY A 99 -2.25 -14.89 5.44
CA GLY A 99 -2.58 -15.94 4.46
C GLY A 99 -1.34 -16.68 3.96
N MET A 100 -0.22 -15.98 3.93
CA MET A 100 1.13 -16.45 3.67
C MET A 100 2.10 -15.60 4.49
N PHE A 101 3.28 -16.08 4.79
CA PHE A 101 4.39 -15.29 5.34
C PHE A 101 5.72 -15.86 4.87
N GLU A 102 6.73 -15.01 4.83
CA GLU A 102 8.10 -15.34 4.43
C GLU A 102 8.99 -15.47 5.67
N PRO A 103 9.28 -16.67 6.14
CA PRO A 103 10.29 -16.88 7.16
C PRO A 103 11.69 -16.83 6.55
N PRO A 104 12.74 -16.71 7.35
CA PRO A 104 14.10 -16.94 6.90
C PRO A 104 14.22 -18.33 6.27
N GLY A 105 14.35 -18.40 4.95
CA GLY A 105 14.31 -19.64 4.16
C GLY A 105 15.43 -19.77 3.16
N LYS A 106 15.35 -20.85 2.37
CA LYS A 106 16.34 -21.13 1.31
C LYS A 106 16.03 -20.36 0.03
N TYR A 107 14.76 -20.25 -0.31
CA TYR A 107 14.30 -19.59 -1.51
C TYR A 107 14.14 -18.08 -1.28
N VAL A 108 13.43 -17.73 -0.25
CA VAL A 108 13.31 -16.34 0.21
C VAL A 108 14.57 -15.99 0.99
N VAL A 109 15.68 -15.86 0.30
CA VAL A 109 17.04 -15.73 0.79
C VAL A 109 17.13 -14.83 2.03
N GLY A 110 16.68 -15.35 3.19
CA GLY A 110 16.77 -14.67 4.45
C GLY A 110 15.94 -13.38 4.51
N SER A 111 14.64 -13.42 4.07
CA SER A 111 13.77 -12.25 4.26
C SER A 111 13.89 -11.72 5.69
N PRO A 112 14.45 -10.53 5.89
CA PRO A 112 14.60 -9.96 7.23
C PRO A 112 13.27 -9.47 7.80
N LEU A 113 12.22 -9.49 6.98
CA LEU A 113 10.92 -8.86 7.25
C LEU A 113 9.93 -9.83 7.86
N GLY A 114 10.16 -11.15 7.74
CA GLY A 114 9.29 -12.18 8.28
C GLY A 114 9.53 -12.46 9.77
N PRO A 115 8.57 -13.11 10.44
CA PRO A 115 8.72 -13.50 11.84
C PRO A 115 9.79 -14.58 12.02
N ARG A 116 10.53 -14.48 13.10
CA ARG A 116 11.44 -15.54 13.52
C ARG A 116 10.66 -16.83 13.82
N PRO A 117 11.28 -18.03 13.71
CA PRO A 117 10.63 -19.29 14.03
C PRO A 117 9.93 -19.26 15.39
N GLY A 118 8.64 -19.64 15.41
CA GLY A 118 7.81 -19.63 16.62
C GLY A 118 7.32 -18.25 17.08
N ARG A 119 7.66 -17.16 16.38
CA ARG A 119 7.21 -15.80 16.73
C ARG A 119 6.09 -15.29 15.86
N GLN A 120 5.66 -16.10 14.89
CA GLN A 120 4.50 -15.78 14.05
C GLN A 120 3.20 -15.82 14.85
N ILE A 121 2.31 -14.88 14.58
CA ILE A 121 0.91 -14.90 15.01
C ILE A 121 0.03 -14.94 13.75
N LEU A 122 -0.81 -15.96 13.64
CA LEU A 122 -1.59 -16.21 12.43
C LEU A 122 -3.10 -16.12 12.72
N PRO A 123 -3.93 -15.94 11.68
CA PRO A 123 -5.38 -15.77 11.81
C PRO A 123 -6.10 -16.94 12.50
N TRP A 124 -5.57 -18.16 12.40
CA TRP A 124 -6.20 -19.37 12.93
C TRP A 124 -5.72 -19.71 14.32
N ALA A 125 -6.63 -20.24 15.14
CA ALA A 125 -6.32 -20.66 16.49
C ALA A 125 -5.49 -21.95 16.51
N LYS A 126 -4.68 -22.13 17.56
CA LYS A 126 -4.01 -23.40 17.83
C LYS A 126 -4.98 -24.40 18.45
N SER A 127 -5.02 -25.64 17.93
CA SER A 127 -5.98 -26.68 18.33
C SER A 127 -5.64 -27.39 19.65
N GLY A 128 -4.44 -27.21 20.18
CA GLY A 128 -3.90 -28.01 21.29
C GLY A 128 -3.36 -29.39 20.85
N GLN A 129 -3.58 -29.84 19.62
CA GLN A 129 -2.98 -31.08 19.11
C GLN A 129 -1.53 -30.84 18.71
N THR A 130 -0.65 -31.80 19.04
CA THR A 130 0.77 -31.74 18.68
C THR A 130 0.95 -31.64 17.17
N GLY A 131 1.74 -30.67 16.73
CA GLY A 131 2.15 -30.46 15.34
C GLY A 131 3.52 -31.11 15.07
N ALA A 132 3.78 -31.35 13.79
CA ALA A 132 5.04 -31.96 13.36
C ALA A 132 6.13 -30.93 13.03
N ASN A 133 5.77 -29.64 12.89
CA ASN A 133 6.72 -28.62 12.43
C ASN A 133 7.28 -27.79 13.60
N PRO A 134 8.55 -28.00 13.99
CA PRO A 134 9.17 -27.28 15.09
C PRO A 134 9.34 -25.78 14.83
N ALA A 135 9.38 -25.33 13.56
CA ALA A 135 9.48 -23.92 13.20
C ALA A 135 8.20 -23.13 13.55
N LEU A 136 7.08 -23.83 13.81
CA LEU A 136 5.82 -23.23 14.25
C LEU A 136 5.64 -23.30 15.79
N ALA A 137 6.57 -23.94 16.51
CA ALA A 137 6.55 -24.01 17.95
C ALA A 137 6.95 -22.67 18.57
N GLU A 138 6.19 -22.21 19.57
CA GLU A 138 6.64 -21.09 20.38
C GLU A 138 7.86 -21.50 21.22
N PRO A 139 8.74 -20.57 21.55
CA PRO A 139 9.92 -20.88 22.35
C PRO A 139 9.56 -21.61 23.65
N GLY A 140 10.14 -22.80 23.84
CA GLY A 140 9.90 -23.64 25.01
C GLY A 140 8.59 -24.42 25.01
N GLN A 141 7.80 -24.38 23.92
CA GLN A 141 6.54 -25.11 23.79
C GLN A 141 6.61 -26.15 22.65
N PRO A 142 5.84 -27.24 22.74
CA PRO A 142 5.68 -28.13 21.59
C PRO A 142 4.96 -27.42 20.44
N SER A 143 5.25 -27.80 19.22
CA SER A 143 4.49 -27.36 18.06
C SER A 143 3.03 -27.81 18.17
N CYS A 144 2.09 -26.93 17.84
CA CYS A 144 0.66 -27.23 17.77
C CYS A 144 0.14 -27.09 16.35
N ARG A 145 -0.82 -27.97 15.98
CA ARG A 145 -1.58 -27.80 14.74
C ARG A 145 -2.60 -26.68 14.87
N PHE A 146 -2.94 -26.04 13.77
CA PHE A 146 -4.00 -25.04 13.71
C PHE A 146 -5.37 -25.71 13.57
N ASP A 147 -6.39 -25.06 14.10
CA ASP A 147 -7.79 -25.33 13.78
C ASP A 147 -8.27 -24.25 12.81
N LEU A 148 -8.44 -24.62 11.55
CA LEU A 148 -8.86 -23.70 10.50
C LEU A 148 -10.35 -23.28 10.59
N ASP A 149 -11.15 -23.97 11.41
CA ASP A 149 -12.54 -23.59 11.71
C ASP A 149 -12.64 -22.59 12.88
N SER A 150 -11.51 -22.29 13.54
CA SER A 150 -11.44 -21.40 14.69
C SER A 150 -10.48 -20.25 14.46
N TRP A 151 -10.97 -19.03 14.67
CA TRP A 151 -10.16 -17.82 14.53
C TRP A 151 -9.36 -17.50 15.79
N ASN A 152 -8.15 -16.94 15.61
CA ASN A 152 -7.30 -16.47 16.72
C ASN A 152 -7.69 -15.03 17.11
N PRO A 153 -8.34 -14.81 18.26
CA PRO A 153 -8.79 -13.47 18.66
C PRO A 153 -7.64 -12.49 18.93
N GLU A 154 -6.50 -12.98 19.39
CA GLU A 154 -5.31 -12.16 19.62
C GLU A 154 -4.76 -11.59 18.29
N TYR A 155 -4.75 -12.42 17.25
CA TYR A 155 -4.35 -11.97 15.92
C TYR A 155 -5.27 -10.85 15.41
N PHE A 156 -6.59 -11.03 15.49
CA PHE A 156 -7.54 -10.02 15.00
C PHE A 156 -7.54 -8.75 15.84
N SER A 157 -7.27 -8.83 17.15
CA SER A 157 -7.02 -7.63 17.96
C SER A 157 -5.80 -6.87 17.43
N ARG A 158 -4.67 -7.55 17.23
CA ARG A 158 -3.43 -6.96 16.73
C ARG A 158 -3.58 -6.35 15.34
N LEU A 159 -4.30 -7.02 14.42
CA LEU A 159 -4.59 -6.50 13.08
C LEU A 159 -5.39 -5.20 13.16
N LYS A 160 -6.45 -5.17 13.98
CA LYS A 160 -7.27 -3.96 14.16
C LYS A 160 -6.50 -2.84 14.84
N ASP A 161 -5.69 -3.15 15.85
CA ASP A 161 -4.85 -2.16 16.53
C ASP A 161 -3.85 -1.51 15.56
N PHE A 162 -3.27 -2.30 14.65
CA PHE A 162 -2.40 -1.79 13.59
C PHE A 162 -3.14 -0.83 12.65
N VAL A 163 -4.29 -1.26 12.10
CA VAL A 163 -5.07 -0.46 11.14
C VAL A 163 -5.63 0.80 11.80
N GLU A 164 -6.13 0.70 13.03
CA GLU A 164 -6.62 1.84 13.80
C GLU A 164 -5.51 2.86 14.11
N MET A 165 -4.31 2.38 14.45
CA MET A 165 -3.18 3.27 14.68
C MET A 165 -2.74 3.97 13.39
N ALA A 166 -2.70 3.25 12.27
CA ALA A 166 -2.44 3.82 10.94
C ALA A 166 -3.51 4.87 10.56
N HIS A 167 -4.80 4.58 10.84
CA HIS A 167 -5.90 5.52 10.60
C HIS A 167 -5.72 6.85 11.36
N ARG A 168 -5.39 6.79 12.65
CA ARG A 168 -5.14 7.99 13.47
C ARG A 168 -3.95 8.82 13.00
N LYS A 169 -3.07 8.23 12.20
CA LYS A 169 -1.86 8.85 11.64
C LYS A 169 -1.98 9.24 10.17
N ASP A 170 -3.17 9.16 9.59
CA ASP A 170 -3.42 9.40 8.17
C ASP A 170 -2.60 8.51 7.22
N ILE A 171 -2.28 7.28 7.65
CA ILE A 171 -1.59 6.27 6.86
C ILE A 171 -2.65 5.32 6.26
N ILE A 172 -2.63 5.17 4.96
CA ILE A 172 -3.41 4.15 4.24
C ILE A 172 -2.76 2.79 4.45
N VAL A 173 -3.57 1.76 4.63
CA VAL A 173 -3.11 0.37 4.76
C VAL A 173 -3.54 -0.41 3.52
N GLU A 174 -2.58 -0.85 2.74
CA GLU A 174 -2.81 -1.84 1.70
C GLU A 174 -2.79 -3.23 2.32
N VAL A 175 -3.85 -3.98 2.11
CA VAL A 175 -4.02 -5.35 2.62
C VAL A 175 -3.99 -6.30 1.44
N ALA A 176 -2.83 -6.93 1.20
CA ALA A 176 -2.67 -7.99 0.20
C ALA A 176 -3.04 -9.33 0.84
N PHE A 177 -4.18 -9.92 0.47
CA PHE A 177 -4.66 -11.14 1.12
C PHE A 177 -3.72 -12.32 0.97
N PHE A 178 -3.12 -12.49 -0.20
CA PHE A 178 -2.23 -13.59 -0.54
C PHE A 178 -1.01 -13.11 -1.33
N ASN A 179 -0.06 -14.02 -1.47
CA ASN A 179 1.08 -13.93 -2.37
C ASN A 179 1.24 -15.27 -3.10
N GLY A 180 1.92 -15.28 -4.24
CA GLY A 180 2.42 -16.50 -4.86
C GLY A 180 3.16 -17.38 -3.85
N MET A 181 3.19 -18.70 -4.06
CA MET A 181 3.66 -19.62 -3.03
C MET A 181 5.08 -20.13 -3.32
N TYR A 182 5.91 -20.08 -2.30
CA TYR A 182 7.26 -20.60 -2.34
C TYR A 182 7.32 -22.00 -1.70
N ALA A 183 8.15 -22.87 -2.25
CA ALA A 183 8.28 -24.24 -1.79
C ALA A 183 8.80 -24.36 -0.35
N ASP A 184 9.63 -23.42 0.10
CA ASP A 184 10.13 -23.39 1.48
C ASP A 184 9.15 -22.72 2.46
N CYS A 185 8.19 -21.93 1.95
CA CYS A 185 7.13 -21.33 2.75
C CYS A 185 5.94 -22.26 2.95
N TRP A 186 5.53 -23.02 1.93
CA TRP A 186 4.33 -23.85 2.00
C TRP A 186 4.26 -24.78 3.23
N PRO A 187 5.34 -25.50 3.59
CA PRO A 187 5.32 -26.35 4.80
C PRO A 187 5.13 -25.60 6.12
N LEU A 188 5.22 -24.27 6.12
CA LEU A 188 5.04 -23.42 7.30
C LEU A 188 3.64 -22.80 7.37
N MET A 189 2.85 -22.88 6.29
CA MET A 189 1.51 -22.30 6.27
C MET A 189 0.53 -23.10 7.13
N ALA A 190 -0.41 -22.41 7.76
CA ALA A 190 -1.48 -23.05 8.54
C ALA A 190 -2.31 -24.01 7.69
N MET A 191 -2.49 -23.70 6.40
CA MET A 191 -3.26 -24.52 5.45
C MET A 191 -2.50 -25.76 4.93
N TYR A 192 -1.22 -25.92 5.25
CA TYR A 192 -0.47 -27.15 4.91
C TYR A 192 -0.97 -28.31 5.77
N HIS A 193 -1.25 -29.48 5.17
CA HIS A 193 -1.94 -30.59 5.82
C HIS A 193 -1.34 -31.05 7.16
N ARG A 194 -0.02 -30.97 7.32
CA ARG A 194 0.65 -31.34 8.58
C ARG A 194 0.46 -30.32 9.68
N ASN A 195 0.05 -29.11 9.35
CA ASN A 195 -0.10 -27.99 10.27
C ASN A 195 -1.54 -27.73 10.71
N ASN A 196 -2.55 -28.40 10.13
CA ASN A 196 -3.95 -28.23 10.51
C ASN A 196 -4.63 -29.54 10.90
N ILE A 197 -5.66 -29.46 11.74
CA ILE A 197 -6.41 -30.65 12.20
C ILE A 197 -7.43 -31.13 11.17
N GLN A 198 -7.82 -30.27 10.22
CA GLN A 198 -8.74 -30.60 9.13
C GLN A 198 -8.09 -31.41 8.02
N ASN A 199 -6.77 -31.56 8.05
CA ASN A 199 -5.99 -32.32 7.09
C ASN A 199 -6.22 -31.88 5.62
N VAL A 200 -6.38 -30.56 5.39
CA VAL A 200 -6.47 -29.96 4.04
C VAL A 200 -5.08 -29.56 3.55
N GLY A 201 -4.92 -29.32 2.24
CA GLY A 201 -3.65 -28.94 1.64
C GLY A 201 -2.68 -30.13 1.55
N GLN A 202 -3.20 -31.29 1.12
CA GLN A 202 -2.44 -32.56 0.99
C GLN A 202 -1.59 -32.59 -0.28
N TYR A 203 -0.68 -31.61 -0.39
CA TYR A 203 0.34 -31.57 -1.44
C TYR A 203 1.65 -31.02 -0.85
N GLU A 204 2.76 -31.50 -1.38
CA GLU A 204 4.08 -31.19 -0.86
C GLU A 204 4.66 -29.91 -1.47
N ALA A 205 5.83 -29.51 -1.00
CA ALA A 205 6.51 -28.25 -1.37
C ALA A 205 6.62 -28.04 -2.88
N ASN A 206 6.95 -29.09 -3.65
CA ASN A 206 7.09 -29.00 -5.11
C ASN A 206 5.76 -28.69 -5.84
N ASP A 207 4.63 -28.98 -5.21
CA ASP A 207 3.29 -28.72 -5.75
C ASP A 207 2.67 -27.42 -5.16
N CYS A 208 3.46 -26.60 -4.49
CA CYS A 208 2.95 -25.40 -3.77
C CYS A 208 2.21 -24.41 -4.69
N GLY A 209 2.47 -24.40 -5.99
CA GLY A 209 1.71 -23.64 -6.97
C GLY A 209 0.22 -24.00 -7.06
N LEU A 210 -0.20 -25.13 -6.51
CA LEU A 210 -1.63 -25.45 -6.39
C LEU A 210 -2.38 -24.43 -5.50
N PHE A 211 -1.69 -23.77 -4.57
CA PHE A 211 -2.25 -22.82 -3.63
C PHE A 211 -3.11 -21.73 -4.30
N THR A 212 -2.70 -21.29 -5.48
CA THR A 212 -3.40 -20.25 -6.28
C THR A 212 -4.20 -20.86 -7.45
N THR A 213 -4.72 -22.08 -7.28
CA THR A 213 -5.51 -22.74 -8.34
C THR A 213 -6.81 -23.34 -7.82
N MET A 214 -7.72 -23.68 -8.76
CA MET A 214 -8.95 -24.43 -8.50
C MET A 214 -8.76 -25.95 -8.74
N ASP A 215 -7.54 -26.47 -8.63
CA ASP A 215 -7.27 -27.92 -8.69
C ASP A 215 -8.02 -28.66 -7.58
N SER A 216 -8.51 -29.86 -7.84
CA SER A 216 -9.28 -30.66 -6.87
C SER A 216 -8.49 -30.97 -5.60
N ARG A 217 -7.16 -31.09 -5.68
CA ARG A 217 -6.27 -31.26 -4.51
C ARG A 217 -6.26 -30.02 -3.61
N ASN A 218 -6.62 -28.85 -4.16
CA ASN A 218 -6.65 -27.57 -3.45
C ASN A 218 -8.06 -27.19 -2.93
N GLU A 219 -9.11 -27.96 -3.23
CA GLU A 219 -10.51 -27.60 -2.90
C GLU A 219 -10.71 -27.30 -1.41
N GLY A 220 -10.13 -28.11 -0.54
CA GLY A 220 -10.16 -27.88 0.91
C GLY A 220 -9.51 -26.59 1.33
N VAL A 221 -8.37 -26.22 0.71
CA VAL A 221 -7.65 -24.96 0.97
C VAL A 221 -8.46 -23.78 0.46
N VAL A 222 -9.01 -23.86 -0.76
CA VAL A 222 -9.86 -22.81 -1.36
C VAL A 222 -11.04 -22.44 -0.45
N ARG A 223 -11.65 -23.42 0.22
CA ARG A 223 -12.71 -23.15 1.20
C ARG A 223 -12.22 -22.23 2.33
N TYR A 224 -11.05 -22.50 2.87
CA TYR A 224 -10.45 -21.69 3.96
C TYR A 224 -9.91 -20.35 3.47
N GLN A 225 -9.39 -20.28 2.26
CA GLN A 225 -8.99 -19.02 1.63
C GLN A 225 -10.19 -18.06 1.49
N LYS A 226 -11.34 -18.57 1.04
CA LYS A 226 -12.59 -17.77 0.96
C LYS A 226 -13.08 -17.32 2.34
N ALA A 227 -13.04 -18.20 3.34
CA ALA A 227 -13.43 -17.87 4.70
C ALA A 227 -12.49 -16.81 5.31
N TYR A 228 -11.20 -16.91 5.02
CA TYR A 228 -10.18 -15.96 5.45
C TYR A 228 -10.40 -14.57 4.83
N ILE A 229 -10.62 -14.47 3.51
CA ILE A 229 -10.98 -13.20 2.87
C ILE A 229 -12.22 -12.60 3.55
N ALA A 230 -13.29 -13.38 3.70
CA ALA A 230 -14.52 -12.91 4.31
C ALA A 230 -14.30 -12.40 5.75
N LYS A 231 -13.48 -13.09 6.53
CA LYS A 231 -13.16 -12.70 7.90
C LYS A 231 -12.36 -11.39 7.95
N ILE A 232 -11.27 -11.27 7.19
CA ILE A 232 -10.45 -10.05 7.14
C ILE A 232 -11.31 -8.85 6.67
N THR A 233 -12.06 -9.02 5.58
CA THR A 233 -12.96 -7.97 5.04
C THR A 233 -13.96 -7.50 6.09
N THR A 234 -14.57 -8.43 6.84
CA THR A 234 -15.55 -8.10 7.89
C THR A 234 -14.88 -7.35 9.06
N GLU A 235 -13.73 -7.82 9.53
CA GLU A 235 -13.02 -7.20 10.66
C GLU A 235 -12.52 -5.79 10.34
N LEU A 236 -12.16 -5.54 9.07
CA LEU A 236 -11.60 -4.25 8.65
C LEU A 236 -12.64 -3.29 8.05
N ASN A 237 -13.87 -3.71 7.83
CA ASN A 237 -14.87 -2.86 7.17
C ASN A 237 -15.18 -1.55 7.91
N GLY A 238 -14.91 -1.47 9.22
CA GLY A 238 -15.09 -0.24 9.99
C GLY A 238 -14.13 0.90 9.62
N TYR A 239 -13.00 0.58 9.02
CA TYR A 239 -11.93 1.54 8.72
C TYR A 239 -12.06 2.13 7.32
N ASP A 240 -11.71 3.39 7.15
CA ASP A 240 -11.79 4.11 5.86
C ASP A 240 -10.41 4.27 5.18
N ASN A 241 -9.35 3.92 5.87
CA ASN A 241 -7.96 3.98 5.41
C ASN A 241 -7.42 2.65 4.86
N VAL A 242 -8.30 1.75 4.40
CA VAL A 242 -7.91 0.44 3.88
C VAL A 242 -8.18 0.36 2.37
N ILE A 243 -7.23 -0.20 1.63
CA ILE A 243 -7.40 -0.68 0.26
C ILE A 243 -7.01 -2.16 0.21
N PHE A 244 -7.66 -2.93 -0.66
CA PHE A 244 -7.41 -4.37 -0.76
C PHE A 244 -6.75 -4.74 -2.08
N ASP A 245 -5.81 -5.70 -2.00
CA ASP A 245 -5.25 -6.43 -3.13
C ASP A 245 -5.55 -7.93 -2.95
N LEU A 246 -6.01 -8.60 -4.01
CA LEU A 246 -6.37 -10.03 -3.91
C LEU A 246 -5.14 -10.90 -3.70
N CYS A 247 -4.14 -10.72 -4.51
CA CYS A 247 -2.96 -11.57 -4.45
C CYS A 247 -1.79 -10.92 -5.18
N ASP A 248 -0.70 -10.83 -4.48
CA ASP A 248 0.59 -10.49 -5.01
C ASP A 248 1.18 -11.67 -5.79
N GLU A 249 1.74 -11.44 -6.96
CA GLU A 249 2.39 -12.45 -7.80
C GLU A 249 1.66 -13.82 -7.90
N PRO A 250 0.35 -13.89 -8.14
CA PRO A 250 -0.43 -15.12 -7.97
C PRO A 250 0.02 -16.28 -8.86
N SER A 251 0.74 -16.01 -9.95
CA SER A 251 1.29 -17.01 -10.86
C SER A 251 2.70 -17.46 -10.50
N LEU A 252 3.35 -16.80 -9.54
CA LEU A 252 4.71 -17.14 -9.11
C LEU A 252 4.72 -18.38 -8.25
N VAL A 253 5.60 -19.31 -8.57
CA VAL A 253 5.89 -20.52 -7.77
C VAL A 253 7.39 -20.64 -7.58
N GLY A 254 7.86 -20.39 -6.38
CA GLY A 254 9.25 -20.59 -6.03
C GLY A 254 9.57 -22.07 -5.77
N GLN A 255 10.57 -22.62 -6.44
CA GLN A 255 10.96 -24.03 -6.33
C GLN A 255 12.09 -24.22 -5.30
N PRO A 256 12.27 -25.45 -4.73
CA PRO A 256 13.31 -25.70 -3.73
C PRO A 256 14.75 -25.49 -4.23
N ASP A 257 14.96 -25.52 -5.53
CA ASP A 257 16.26 -25.29 -6.17
C ASP A 257 16.55 -23.82 -6.47
N GLY A 258 15.63 -22.92 -6.10
CA GLY A 258 15.72 -21.48 -6.34
C GLY A 258 15.20 -21.05 -7.71
N ASN A 259 14.68 -21.97 -8.52
CA ASN A 259 14.04 -21.61 -9.78
C ASN A 259 12.62 -21.06 -9.54
N ILE A 260 12.17 -20.23 -10.46
CA ILE A 260 10.79 -19.72 -10.51
C ILE A 260 10.06 -20.42 -11.63
N ILE A 261 8.89 -20.95 -11.34
CA ILE A 261 7.91 -21.38 -12.32
C ILE A 261 6.79 -20.36 -12.37
N VAL A 262 6.38 -19.98 -13.56
CA VAL A 262 5.20 -19.12 -13.74
C VAL A 262 4.03 -20.01 -14.15
N MET A 263 3.01 -20.05 -13.29
CA MET A 263 1.78 -20.79 -13.55
C MET A 263 1.01 -20.13 -14.70
N PRO A 264 0.43 -20.92 -15.63
CA PRO A 264 -0.36 -20.36 -16.71
C PRO A 264 -1.65 -19.68 -16.21
N ASP A 265 -2.02 -18.57 -16.83
CA ASP A 265 -3.21 -17.79 -16.50
C ASP A 265 -4.49 -18.64 -16.44
N SER A 266 -4.62 -19.64 -17.33
CA SER A 266 -5.75 -20.56 -17.35
C SER A 266 -5.95 -21.37 -16.06
N LYS A 267 -4.90 -21.49 -15.23
CA LYS A 267 -4.95 -22.16 -13.92
C LYS A 267 -5.22 -21.18 -12.79
N VAL A 268 -4.65 -19.98 -12.86
CA VAL A 268 -4.69 -18.98 -11.78
C VAL A 268 -5.93 -18.07 -11.87
N ALA A 269 -6.34 -17.66 -13.06
CA ALA A 269 -7.48 -16.77 -13.24
C ALA A 269 -8.79 -17.29 -12.62
N PRO A 270 -9.17 -18.58 -12.72
CA PRO A 270 -10.37 -19.09 -12.06
C PRO A 270 -10.32 -18.97 -10.54
N TRP A 271 -9.12 -19.12 -9.95
CA TRP A 271 -8.92 -18.97 -8.51
C TRP A 271 -9.07 -17.50 -8.10
N LEU A 272 -8.41 -16.56 -8.78
CA LEU A 272 -8.56 -15.12 -8.53
C LEU A 272 -10.01 -14.68 -8.61
N LEU A 273 -10.77 -15.14 -9.61
CA LEU A 273 -12.20 -14.85 -9.72
C LEU A 273 -13.00 -15.41 -8.54
N ALA A 274 -12.64 -16.60 -8.05
CA ALA A 274 -13.28 -17.19 -6.88
C ALA A 274 -12.96 -16.42 -5.57
N MET A 275 -11.74 -15.88 -5.45
CA MET A 275 -11.35 -15.03 -4.32
C MET A 275 -12.04 -13.65 -4.39
N LYS A 276 -12.09 -13.04 -5.57
CA LYS A 276 -12.86 -11.81 -5.83
C LYS A 276 -14.32 -11.97 -5.43
N GLU A 277 -14.98 -13.07 -5.82
CA GLU A 277 -16.37 -13.34 -5.43
C GLU A 277 -16.53 -13.47 -3.91
N ALA A 278 -15.56 -14.09 -3.22
CA ALA A 278 -15.57 -14.19 -1.77
C ALA A 278 -15.48 -12.81 -1.09
N PHE A 279 -14.64 -11.92 -1.61
CA PHE A 279 -14.52 -10.53 -1.14
C PHE A 279 -15.85 -9.76 -1.34
N LEU A 280 -16.36 -9.72 -2.56
CA LEU A 280 -17.58 -8.98 -2.89
C LEU A 280 -18.79 -9.47 -2.07
N LYS A 281 -18.93 -10.80 -1.93
CA LYS A 281 -20.00 -11.40 -1.12
C LYS A 281 -19.87 -11.04 0.37
N ALA A 282 -18.65 -11.01 0.89
CA ALA A 282 -18.42 -10.64 2.28
C ALA A 282 -18.75 -9.17 2.54
N GLU A 283 -18.41 -8.30 1.60
CA GLU A 283 -18.61 -6.86 1.74
C GLU A 283 -20.04 -6.40 1.42
N GLU A 284 -20.81 -7.19 0.63
CA GLU A 284 -22.16 -6.82 0.19
C GLU A 284 -23.08 -6.35 1.32
N PRO A 285 -23.19 -7.06 2.48
CA PRO A 285 -24.06 -6.64 3.59
C PRO A 285 -23.43 -5.55 4.47
N LEU A 286 -22.17 -5.21 4.28
CA LEU A 286 -21.42 -4.30 5.17
C LEU A 286 -21.60 -2.84 4.75
N PRO A 287 -21.52 -1.89 5.71
CA PRO A 287 -21.82 -0.48 5.45
C PRO A 287 -20.84 0.22 4.54
N LYS A 288 -19.55 -0.13 4.57
CA LYS A 288 -18.54 0.50 3.74
C LYS A 288 -18.17 -0.38 2.54
N LYS A 289 -17.78 0.27 1.44
CA LYS A 289 -17.29 -0.40 0.23
C LYS A 289 -15.86 0.08 -0.02
N HIS A 290 -14.94 -0.87 -0.02
CA HIS A 290 -13.52 -0.60 -0.24
C HIS A 290 -13.12 -0.95 -1.67
N ILE A 291 -12.16 -0.21 -2.19
CA ILE A 291 -11.61 -0.53 -3.51
C ILE A 291 -10.76 -1.80 -3.45
N LEU A 292 -10.93 -2.62 -4.49
CA LEU A 292 -10.21 -3.87 -4.68
C LEU A 292 -9.27 -3.76 -5.88
N GLY A 293 -8.01 -4.15 -5.68
CA GLY A 293 -6.99 -4.28 -6.72
C GLY A 293 -6.64 -5.74 -7.00
N GLN A 294 -5.87 -5.93 -8.04
CA GLN A 294 -5.16 -7.16 -8.37
C GLN A 294 -3.87 -6.79 -9.08
N THR A 295 -2.79 -7.36 -8.64
CA THR A 295 -1.47 -7.20 -9.28
C THR A 295 -1.53 -7.50 -10.78
N VAL A 296 -0.99 -6.60 -11.61
CA VAL A 296 -1.13 -6.62 -13.08
C VAL A 296 0.20 -6.77 -13.80
N GLN A 297 1.05 -7.67 -13.34
CA GLN A 297 2.37 -7.94 -13.91
C GLN A 297 2.46 -9.28 -14.66
N ASN A 298 3.66 -9.60 -15.13
CA ASN A 298 3.97 -10.85 -15.84
C ASN A 298 3.72 -12.12 -14.99
N LEU A 299 3.54 -11.96 -13.68
CA LEU A 299 3.28 -13.02 -12.71
C LEU A 299 1.81 -13.09 -12.28
N SER A 300 0.92 -12.46 -13.04
CA SER A 300 -0.52 -12.46 -12.78
C SER A 300 -1.34 -12.46 -14.07
N PRO A 301 -2.50 -13.13 -14.10
CA PRO A 301 -3.52 -12.91 -15.12
C PRO A 301 -3.94 -11.44 -15.17
N ASP A 302 -4.06 -10.89 -16.37
CA ASP A 302 -4.38 -9.48 -16.58
C ASP A 302 -5.87 -9.17 -16.37
N PHE A 303 -6.17 -8.56 -15.23
CA PHE A 303 -7.50 -8.03 -14.91
C PHE A 303 -7.56 -6.49 -14.91
N SER A 304 -6.56 -5.80 -15.48
CA SER A 304 -6.49 -4.34 -15.47
C SER A 304 -7.75 -3.66 -16.00
N ARG A 305 -8.42 -4.26 -16.98
CA ARG A 305 -9.66 -3.74 -17.59
C ARG A 305 -10.95 -4.23 -16.92
N ALA A 306 -10.85 -5.13 -15.96
CA ALA A 306 -12.04 -5.65 -15.27
C ALA A 306 -12.65 -4.55 -14.38
N PRO A 307 -14.00 -4.36 -14.39
CA PRO A 307 -14.64 -3.30 -13.60
C PRO A 307 -14.42 -3.43 -12.09
N TRP A 308 -14.26 -4.65 -11.59
CA TRP A 308 -14.06 -4.93 -10.17
C TRP A 308 -12.63 -4.65 -9.68
N CYS A 309 -11.65 -4.61 -10.59
CA CYS A 309 -10.28 -4.23 -10.27
C CYS A 309 -10.20 -2.70 -10.40
N GLU A 310 -10.32 -2.00 -9.27
CA GLU A 310 -10.51 -0.54 -9.26
C GLU A 310 -9.19 0.23 -9.24
N TRP A 311 -8.13 -0.40 -8.77
CA TRP A 311 -6.77 0.14 -8.79
C TRP A 311 -5.79 -0.97 -9.19
N LEU A 312 -4.60 -0.61 -9.66
CA LEU A 312 -3.63 -1.52 -10.25
C LEU A 312 -2.35 -1.54 -9.40
N PRO A 313 -2.23 -2.48 -8.46
CA PRO A 313 -0.93 -2.80 -7.88
C PRO A 313 -0.02 -3.34 -8.99
N THR A 314 1.20 -2.87 -9.01
CA THR A 314 2.22 -3.29 -9.97
C THR A 314 3.55 -3.42 -9.28
N GLU A 315 4.45 -4.22 -9.84
CA GLU A 315 5.74 -4.52 -9.28
C GLU A 315 6.81 -4.45 -10.35
N TYR A 316 8.06 -4.26 -9.96
CA TYR A 316 9.20 -4.32 -10.86
C TYR A 316 9.00 -3.44 -12.11
N VAL A 317 8.58 -2.19 -11.89
CA VAL A 317 8.20 -1.26 -12.96
C VAL A 317 9.32 -0.84 -13.87
N THR A 318 10.52 -1.14 -13.52
CA THR A 318 11.68 -1.12 -14.40
C THR A 318 11.91 -2.50 -15.04
N PRO A 319 12.53 -2.61 -16.15
CA PRO A 319 13.05 -1.57 -17.02
C PRO A 319 11.92 -0.99 -17.86
N ALA A 320 11.72 0.20 -17.83
CA ALA A 320 10.90 0.84 -18.81
C ALA A 320 9.45 1.17 -18.45
N GLY A 321 9.04 1.14 -17.18
CA GLY A 321 7.68 1.52 -16.80
C GLY A 321 6.62 0.83 -17.65
N LYS A 322 6.88 -0.40 -18.03
CA LYS A 322 6.00 -1.15 -18.94
C LYS A 322 4.58 -1.24 -18.39
N ALA A 323 4.45 -1.28 -17.06
CA ALA A 323 3.14 -1.28 -16.43
C ALA A 323 2.37 0.02 -16.72
N ILE A 324 2.97 1.18 -16.43
CA ILE A 324 2.31 2.46 -16.73
C ILE A 324 2.12 2.61 -18.24
N ASP A 325 3.10 2.27 -19.07
CA ASP A 325 2.98 2.38 -20.51
C ASP A 325 1.86 1.52 -21.07
N LYS A 326 1.67 0.32 -20.53
CA LYS A 326 0.62 -0.61 -20.91
C LYS A 326 -0.76 -0.17 -20.41
N ASP A 327 -0.84 0.22 -19.14
CA ASP A 327 -2.11 0.27 -18.42
C ASP A 327 -2.61 1.70 -18.13
N TYR A 328 -1.82 2.75 -18.36
CA TYR A 328 -2.24 4.13 -18.14
C TYR A 328 -3.59 4.47 -18.80
N GLY A 329 -3.82 3.95 -20.00
CA GLY A 329 -5.07 4.17 -20.76
C GLY A 329 -6.32 3.49 -20.18
N VAL A 330 -6.22 2.69 -19.11
CA VAL A 330 -7.40 2.11 -18.43
C VAL A 330 -8.03 3.06 -17.41
N ASN A 331 -7.40 4.22 -17.17
CA ASN A 331 -7.89 5.28 -16.27
C ASN A 331 -8.17 4.78 -14.85
N LYS A 332 -7.17 4.17 -14.24
CA LYS A 332 -7.17 3.72 -12.83
C LYS A 332 -5.89 4.17 -12.14
N PRO A 333 -5.89 4.31 -10.81
CA PRO A 333 -4.64 4.51 -10.08
C PRO A 333 -3.70 3.33 -10.28
N ILE A 334 -2.44 3.60 -10.61
CA ILE A 334 -1.37 2.60 -10.72
C ILE A 334 -0.38 2.87 -9.59
N VAL A 335 -0.16 1.86 -8.76
CA VAL A 335 0.75 1.94 -7.61
C VAL A 335 1.84 0.90 -7.79
N ASP A 336 3.09 1.32 -7.74
CA ASP A 336 4.21 0.39 -7.59
C ASP A 336 4.26 -0.05 -6.13
N VAL A 337 3.92 -1.31 -5.91
CA VAL A 337 3.72 -1.85 -4.55
C VAL A 337 4.92 -2.64 -4.05
N GLU A 338 5.84 -3.02 -4.95
CA GLU A 338 7.04 -3.75 -4.59
C GLU A 338 8.16 -3.51 -5.58
N SER A 339 9.06 -2.59 -5.23
CA SER A 339 10.28 -2.31 -5.99
C SER A 339 11.42 -1.97 -5.05
N ASP A 340 12.63 -1.90 -5.61
CA ASP A 340 13.82 -1.44 -4.88
C ASP A 340 14.08 -2.21 -3.58
N PHE A 341 14.41 -3.48 -3.66
CA PHE A 341 14.71 -4.37 -2.52
C PHE A 341 15.91 -3.92 -1.69
N PHE A 342 15.84 -2.70 -1.15
CA PHE A 342 16.93 -2.10 -0.38
C PHE A 342 17.13 -2.84 0.95
N GLY A 343 18.38 -3.17 1.28
CA GLY A 343 18.70 -3.83 2.55
C GLY A 343 18.27 -5.29 2.65
N TYR A 344 17.76 -5.87 1.58
CA TYR A 344 17.27 -7.25 1.53
C TYR A 344 18.37 -8.31 1.41
N GLY A 345 19.60 -7.90 1.11
CA GLY A 345 20.75 -8.81 1.00
C GLY A 345 20.84 -9.58 -0.32
N LEU A 346 20.03 -9.23 -1.31
CA LEU A 346 20.11 -9.81 -2.65
C LEU A 346 21.37 -9.36 -3.38
N THR A 347 21.90 -10.20 -4.26
CA THR A 347 23.06 -9.86 -5.11
C THR A 347 22.67 -8.77 -6.10
N GLY A 348 23.40 -7.65 -6.07
CA GLY A 348 23.09 -6.45 -6.85
C GLY A 348 22.31 -5.43 -6.02
N ALA A 349 22.73 -5.27 -4.76
CA ALA A 349 22.09 -4.37 -3.81
C ALA A 349 21.83 -2.98 -4.42
N TYR A 350 20.57 -2.57 -4.34
CA TYR A 350 20.14 -1.23 -4.69
C TYR A 350 20.87 -0.19 -3.84
N THR A 351 21.31 0.88 -4.46
CA THR A 351 21.83 2.05 -3.75
C THR A 351 20.66 2.97 -3.33
N VAL A 352 20.93 3.89 -2.43
CA VAL A 352 19.92 4.90 -2.05
C VAL A 352 19.57 5.82 -3.23
N GLU A 353 20.48 5.99 -4.17
CA GLU A 353 20.29 6.74 -5.41
C GLU A 353 19.35 5.99 -6.36
N ASP A 354 19.50 4.67 -6.49
CA ASP A 354 18.64 3.83 -7.34
C ASP A 354 17.19 3.90 -6.83
N VAL A 355 16.98 3.74 -5.52
CA VAL A 355 15.67 3.88 -4.85
C VAL A 355 15.04 5.25 -5.10
N ARG A 356 15.85 6.32 -5.14
CA ARG A 356 15.36 7.66 -5.41
C ARG A 356 14.93 7.81 -6.87
N VAL A 357 15.81 7.45 -7.81
CA VAL A 357 15.52 7.70 -9.25
C VAL A 357 14.32 6.91 -9.73
N GLU A 358 14.11 5.70 -9.23
CA GLU A 358 12.98 4.85 -9.58
C GLU A 358 11.65 5.47 -9.13
N GLY A 359 11.54 5.88 -7.88
CA GLY A 359 10.33 6.50 -7.36
C GLY A 359 9.96 7.81 -8.08
N TRP A 360 10.93 8.69 -8.32
CA TRP A 360 10.69 9.92 -9.07
C TRP A 360 10.26 9.65 -10.51
N TRP A 361 10.95 8.74 -11.18
CA TRP A 361 10.65 8.40 -12.57
C TRP A 361 9.26 7.79 -12.72
N PHE A 362 8.89 6.88 -11.79
CA PHE A 362 7.57 6.26 -11.79
C PHE A 362 6.45 7.27 -11.54
N MET A 363 6.56 8.08 -10.51
CA MET A 363 5.52 9.04 -10.15
C MET A 363 5.31 10.11 -11.23
N LEU A 364 6.38 10.60 -11.86
CA LEU A 364 6.26 11.57 -12.94
C LEU A 364 5.94 10.93 -14.31
N ARG A 365 5.83 9.60 -14.36
CA ARG A 365 5.28 8.88 -15.51
C ARG A 365 3.77 8.69 -15.40
N GLY A 366 3.16 9.12 -14.32
CA GLY A 366 1.72 9.07 -14.07
C GLY A 366 1.31 8.07 -12.99
N GLY A 367 2.23 7.61 -12.15
CA GLY A 367 1.95 6.77 -10.99
C GLY A 367 1.09 7.48 -9.95
N ALA A 368 0.24 6.71 -9.27
CA ALA A 368 -0.59 7.17 -8.15
C ALA A 368 0.04 6.88 -6.79
N GLY A 369 1.01 5.98 -6.73
CA GLY A 369 1.72 5.66 -5.51
C GLY A 369 2.97 4.83 -5.77
N PHE A 370 3.88 4.81 -4.78
CA PHE A 370 5.15 4.13 -4.87
C PHE A 370 5.57 3.59 -3.50
N ILE A 371 5.84 2.31 -3.43
CA ILE A 371 6.39 1.63 -2.25
C ILE A 371 7.78 1.09 -2.58
N ASN A 372 8.73 1.41 -1.74
CA ASN A 372 10.03 0.76 -1.71
C ASN A 372 10.00 -0.33 -0.63
N LEU A 373 10.19 -1.59 -1.04
CA LEU A 373 10.37 -2.70 -0.12
C LEU A 373 11.72 -2.57 0.60
N ASN A 374 11.69 -2.42 1.91
CA ASN A 374 12.87 -2.07 2.67
C ASN A 374 13.20 -3.08 3.78
N GLY A 375 14.22 -3.90 3.55
CA GLY A 375 14.71 -4.91 4.48
C GLY A 375 15.41 -4.38 5.73
N GLU A 376 15.58 -3.06 5.87
CA GLU A 376 16.07 -2.47 7.12
C GLU A 376 14.98 -2.36 8.20
N TYR A 377 13.67 -2.50 7.86
CA TYR A 377 12.59 -2.60 8.83
C TYR A 377 12.44 -4.03 9.32
N ARG A 378 12.91 -4.31 10.52
CA ARG A 378 12.84 -5.65 11.13
C ARG A 378 12.75 -5.54 12.63
N HIS A 379 12.46 -6.66 13.28
CA HIS A 379 12.48 -6.74 14.74
C HIS A 379 13.73 -6.10 15.35
N GLY A 380 13.52 -5.16 16.26
CA GLY A 380 14.58 -4.35 16.90
C GLY A 380 15.10 -3.19 16.04
N GLN A 381 14.60 -3.03 14.81
CA GLN A 381 14.90 -1.92 13.88
C GLN A 381 13.62 -1.38 13.22
N GLU A 382 12.58 -1.15 13.99
CA GLU A 382 11.26 -0.73 13.51
C GLU A 382 11.25 0.66 12.86
N THR A 383 12.29 1.44 13.05
CA THR A 383 12.51 2.72 12.35
C THR A 383 13.47 2.61 11.16
N GLY A 384 13.80 1.38 10.77
CA GLY A 384 14.80 1.12 9.73
C GLY A 384 16.23 1.39 10.19
N GLY A 385 17.18 1.14 9.30
CA GLY A 385 18.61 1.42 9.51
C GLY A 385 18.96 2.88 9.26
N LYS A 386 20.27 3.17 9.27
CA LYS A 386 20.78 4.53 9.07
C LYS A 386 20.36 5.13 7.72
N ASN A 387 20.51 4.36 6.64
CA ASN A 387 20.16 4.85 5.30
C ASN A 387 18.67 5.12 5.19
N THR A 388 17.82 4.27 5.74
CA THR A 388 16.38 4.47 5.78
C THR A 388 16.02 5.77 6.48
N GLN A 389 16.56 5.99 7.68
CA GLN A 389 16.23 7.15 8.51
C GLN A 389 16.75 8.47 7.95
N THR A 390 17.96 8.48 7.36
CA THR A 390 18.64 9.72 7.03
C THR A 390 18.67 10.05 5.54
N ILE A 391 18.31 9.11 4.66
CA ILE A 391 18.36 9.28 3.21
C ILE A 391 17.06 8.86 2.53
N ILE A 392 16.69 7.57 2.62
CA ILE A 392 15.59 7.02 1.81
C ILE A 392 14.27 7.71 2.16
N VAL A 393 13.85 7.64 3.42
CA VAL A 393 12.56 8.19 3.85
C VAL A 393 12.50 9.72 3.71
N PRO A 394 13.53 10.51 4.08
CA PRO A 394 13.56 11.92 3.75
C PRO A 394 13.44 12.24 2.24
N GLN A 395 14.07 11.44 1.36
CA GLN A 395 13.93 11.62 -0.09
C GLN A 395 12.55 11.22 -0.62
N LYS A 396 11.89 10.20 -0.06
CA LYS A 396 10.47 9.90 -0.35
C LYS A 396 9.56 11.07 0.07
N LYS A 397 9.86 11.72 1.20
CA LYS A 397 9.11 12.92 1.62
C LYS A 397 9.27 14.08 0.63
N ILE A 398 10.47 14.29 0.09
CA ILE A 398 10.70 15.31 -0.94
C ILE A 398 9.86 15.01 -2.20
N LEU A 399 9.81 13.76 -2.64
CA LEU A 399 8.96 13.33 -3.76
C LEU A 399 7.48 13.56 -3.46
N LEU A 400 7.01 13.15 -2.28
CA LEU A 400 5.61 13.35 -1.86
C LEU A 400 5.25 14.83 -1.82
N ASP A 401 6.09 15.69 -1.27
CA ASP A 401 5.88 17.13 -1.22
C ASP A 401 5.87 17.76 -2.62
N PHE A 402 6.74 17.27 -3.51
CA PHE A 402 6.76 17.70 -4.90
C PHE A 402 5.43 17.35 -5.58
N MET A 403 4.95 16.12 -5.48
CA MET A 403 3.69 15.67 -6.05
C MET A 403 2.49 16.43 -5.46
N ASN A 404 2.45 16.62 -4.15
CA ASN A 404 1.41 17.40 -3.46
C ASN A 404 1.42 18.89 -3.82
N SER A 405 2.51 19.38 -4.37
CA SER A 405 2.58 20.75 -4.88
C SER A 405 1.88 20.95 -6.22
N LEU A 406 1.54 19.87 -6.94
CA LEU A 406 0.87 19.90 -8.23
C LEU A 406 -0.65 19.88 -8.06
N ASN A 407 -1.37 20.49 -9.00
CA ASN A 407 -2.82 20.31 -9.07
C ASN A 407 -3.14 18.99 -9.78
N LEU A 408 -3.47 17.97 -9.01
CA LEU A 408 -3.73 16.63 -9.56
C LEU A 408 -5.00 16.55 -10.44
N ALA A 409 -5.92 17.51 -10.35
CA ALA A 409 -7.21 17.47 -11.06
C ALA A 409 -7.06 17.43 -12.58
N GLY A 410 -6.15 18.23 -13.11
CA GLY A 410 -5.88 18.29 -14.56
C GLY A 410 -4.61 17.57 -14.99
N LEU A 411 -3.94 16.91 -14.04
CA LEU A 411 -2.63 16.31 -14.29
C LEU A 411 -2.78 15.00 -15.05
N SER A 412 -2.02 14.84 -16.12
CA SER A 412 -1.92 13.61 -16.90
C SER A 412 -0.49 13.34 -17.31
N ARG A 413 -0.21 12.09 -17.67
CA ARG A 413 1.08 11.73 -18.25
C ARG A 413 1.36 12.59 -19.48
N PHE A 414 2.58 13.12 -19.57
CA PHE A 414 3.02 13.97 -20.66
C PHE A 414 4.21 13.32 -21.37
N THR A 415 4.05 13.03 -22.65
CA THR A 415 5.07 12.37 -23.48
C THR A 415 5.60 13.26 -24.59
N ASP A 416 5.04 14.45 -24.76
CA ASP A 416 5.36 15.38 -25.82
C ASP A 416 6.63 16.20 -25.51
N PHE A 417 7.73 15.49 -25.29
CA PHE A 417 9.06 16.10 -25.11
C PHE A 417 10.14 15.32 -25.86
N LYS A 418 11.26 15.98 -26.14
CA LYS A 418 12.40 15.42 -26.87
C LYS A 418 13.73 16.02 -26.40
N GLY A 419 14.83 15.44 -26.84
CA GLY A 419 16.17 15.90 -26.49
C GLY A 419 16.74 15.24 -25.23
N VAL A 420 16.10 14.13 -24.77
CA VAL A 420 16.67 13.30 -23.68
C VAL A 420 17.96 12.67 -24.17
N PRO A 421 19.08 12.79 -23.47
CA PRO A 421 20.35 12.12 -23.82
C PRO A 421 20.16 10.58 -23.88
N SER A 422 20.97 9.93 -24.69
CA SER A 422 20.90 8.46 -24.88
C SER A 422 21.25 7.65 -23.65
N ASP A 423 21.90 8.27 -22.66
CA ASP A 423 22.33 7.70 -21.38
C ASP A 423 21.53 8.28 -20.20
N ALA A 424 20.36 8.84 -20.50
CA ALA A 424 19.45 9.41 -19.51
C ALA A 424 18.01 8.91 -19.71
N PHE A 425 17.22 9.04 -18.66
CA PHE A 425 15.80 8.71 -18.62
C PHE A 425 15.02 9.93 -18.18
N ALA A 426 13.86 10.14 -18.80
CA ALA A 426 12.96 11.22 -18.43
C ALA A 426 11.52 10.76 -18.33
N SER A 427 10.78 11.42 -17.45
CA SER A 427 9.34 11.27 -17.31
C SER A 427 8.71 12.63 -17.01
N ALA A 428 7.45 12.80 -17.42
CA ALA A 428 6.75 14.05 -17.18
C ALA A 428 5.25 13.83 -17.02
N VAL A 429 4.64 14.68 -16.19
CA VAL A 429 3.19 14.89 -16.08
C VAL A 429 2.88 16.35 -16.34
N ALA A 430 1.72 16.64 -16.91
CA ALA A 430 1.32 18.01 -17.20
C ALA A 430 -0.21 18.20 -17.21
N GLU A 431 -0.62 19.43 -17.01
CA GLU A 431 -1.88 20.02 -17.44
C GLU A 431 -1.49 21.12 -18.43
N PRO A 432 -1.49 20.81 -19.76
CA PRO A 432 -0.94 21.71 -20.78
C PRO A 432 -1.49 23.14 -20.68
N GLY A 433 -0.59 24.11 -20.71
CA GLY A 433 -0.93 25.53 -20.54
C GLY A 433 -1.07 26.01 -19.09
N LYS A 434 -1.06 25.10 -18.10
CA LYS A 434 -1.17 25.46 -16.69
C LYS A 434 0.03 25.02 -15.85
N GLN A 435 0.42 23.75 -15.96
CA GLN A 435 1.55 23.19 -15.19
C GLN A 435 2.22 22.03 -15.91
N TYR A 436 3.52 21.91 -15.68
CA TYR A 436 4.36 20.81 -16.15
C TYR A 436 5.32 20.42 -15.04
N ALA A 437 5.50 19.13 -14.87
CA ALA A 437 6.54 18.56 -14.02
C ALA A 437 7.34 17.54 -14.84
N LEU A 438 8.64 17.75 -14.92
CA LEU A 438 9.58 16.90 -15.66
C LEU A 438 10.65 16.39 -14.70
N TYR A 439 10.99 15.13 -14.82
CA TYR A 439 12.11 14.51 -14.14
C TYR A 439 13.11 13.94 -15.13
N LEU A 440 14.40 14.12 -14.86
CA LEU A 440 15.49 13.64 -15.69
C LEU A 440 16.58 13.08 -14.79
N PHE A 441 17.12 11.91 -15.14
CA PHE A 441 18.29 11.34 -14.47
C PHE A 441 19.18 10.60 -15.46
N HIS A 442 20.50 10.54 -15.16
CA HIS A 442 21.47 9.72 -15.88
C HIS A 442 21.67 8.37 -15.21
N GLY A 443 21.76 7.33 -16.02
CA GLY A 443 21.92 5.98 -15.52
C GLY A 443 21.78 4.92 -16.60
N THR A 444 21.68 3.69 -16.17
CA THR A 444 21.39 2.52 -17.01
C THR A 444 20.28 1.70 -16.39
N ASN A 445 19.72 0.81 -17.19
CA ASN A 445 18.85 -0.24 -16.70
C ASN A 445 19.58 -1.56 -16.87
N ASP A 446 19.62 -2.41 -15.84
CA ASP A 446 20.39 -3.66 -15.87
C ASP A 446 19.73 -4.78 -16.68
N GLY A 447 18.46 -4.61 -17.07
CA GLY A 447 17.72 -5.55 -17.92
C GLY A 447 17.46 -6.92 -17.32
N LYS A 448 17.76 -7.12 -16.03
CA LYS A 448 17.54 -8.39 -15.34
C LYS A 448 16.11 -8.49 -14.81
N TRP A 449 15.74 -9.68 -14.39
CA TRP A 449 14.51 -9.90 -13.65
C TRP A 449 14.55 -9.14 -12.33
N GLY A 450 13.50 -8.38 -12.02
CA GLY A 450 13.59 -7.37 -10.97
C GLY A 450 14.54 -6.23 -11.33
N ALA A 451 14.75 -6.01 -12.63
CA ALA A 451 15.60 -4.98 -13.17
C ALA A 451 15.30 -3.63 -12.56
N HIS A 452 16.34 -2.93 -12.18
CA HIS A 452 16.24 -1.61 -11.59
C HIS A 452 17.11 -0.62 -12.36
N PHE A 453 16.87 0.64 -12.12
CA PHE A 453 17.76 1.68 -12.60
C PHE A 453 19.04 1.70 -11.76
N ILE A 454 20.17 1.84 -12.47
CA ILE A 454 21.47 2.08 -11.87
C ILE A 454 21.79 3.55 -12.12
N ALA A 455 21.66 4.37 -11.09
CA ALA A 455 21.94 5.79 -11.14
C ALA A 455 23.42 6.07 -11.37
N ARG A 456 23.73 7.08 -12.19
CA ARG A 456 25.10 7.43 -12.52
C ARG A 456 25.42 8.86 -12.16
N ALA A 457 26.36 9.04 -11.24
CA ALA A 457 26.90 10.35 -10.88
C ALA A 457 27.77 10.92 -11.99
N GLY A 458 27.67 12.23 -12.19
CA GLY A 458 28.47 12.96 -13.19
C GLY A 458 28.34 14.47 -13.01
N THR A 459 28.67 15.20 -14.06
CA THR A 459 28.41 16.64 -14.17
C THR A 459 27.63 16.86 -15.46
N TYR A 460 26.33 17.05 -15.30
CA TYR A 460 25.39 17.10 -16.44
C TYR A 460 24.76 18.48 -16.56
N ARG A 461 24.44 18.85 -17.79
CA ARG A 461 23.66 20.03 -18.15
C ARG A 461 22.96 19.78 -19.47
N ASP A 462 21.68 19.51 -19.44
CA ASP A 462 20.90 19.03 -20.56
C ASP A 462 19.85 20.03 -21.03
N THR A 463 19.47 19.93 -22.28
CA THR A 463 18.40 20.73 -22.87
C THR A 463 17.28 19.82 -23.36
N ILE A 464 16.13 19.91 -22.73
CA ILE A 464 14.90 19.21 -23.09
C ILE A 464 13.98 20.18 -23.83
N THR A 465 13.27 19.68 -24.83
CA THR A 465 12.26 20.44 -25.54
C THR A 465 10.89 19.90 -25.22
N LEU A 466 10.06 20.65 -24.51
CA LEU A 466 8.63 20.39 -24.37
C LEU A 466 7.94 20.86 -25.66
N THR A 467 7.16 19.98 -26.30
CA THR A 467 6.52 20.33 -27.58
C THR A 467 5.13 20.91 -27.36
N ALA A 468 4.72 21.81 -28.26
CA ALA A 468 3.37 22.40 -28.28
C ALA A 468 2.94 23.09 -26.97
N VAL A 469 3.87 23.70 -26.22
CA VAL A 469 3.53 24.48 -25.03
C VAL A 469 2.75 25.74 -25.45
N PRO A 470 1.55 26.00 -24.91
CA PRO A 470 0.78 27.20 -25.23
C PRO A 470 1.53 28.50 -24.89
N ALA A 471 1.13 29.60 -25.54
CA ALA A 471 1.64 30.93 -25.21
C ALA A 471 1.22 31.30 -23.77
N GLY A 472 2.10 31.96 -23.03
CA GLY A 472 1.83 32.37 -21.64
C GLY A 472 3.09 32.79 -20.91
N THR A 473 2.92 33.29 -19.71
CA THR A 473 4.02 33.54 -18.79
C THR A 473 4.17 32.38 -17.82
N TYR A 474 5.34 31.77 -17.78
CA TYR A 474 5.60 30.61 -16.95
C TYR A 474 6.70 30.89 -15.93
N SER A 475 6.46 30.48 -14.67
CA SER A 475 7.50 30.35 -13.65
C SER A 475 8.08 28.95 -13.67
N LEU A 476 9.40 28.86 -13.61
CA LEU A 476 10.17 27.62 -13.62
C LEU A 476 10.96 27.52 -12.32
N GLU A 477 10.97 26.30 -11.75
CA GLU A 477 11.78 25.96 -10.58
C GLU A 477 12.46 24.62 -10.83
N TRP A 478 13.78 24.61 -10.73
CA TRP A 478 14.57 23.38 -10.76
C TRP A 478 14.83 22.90 -9.34
N ILE A 479 14.54 21.66 -9.06
CA ILE A 479 14.63 21.04 -7.74
C ILE A 479 15.69 19.93 -7.78
N ASN A 480 16.53 19.87 -6.75
CA ASN A 480 17.40 18.73 -6.51
C ASN A 480 16.59 17.65 -5.77
N PRO A 481 16.35 16.46 -6.38
CA PRO A 481 15.54 15.41 -5.77
C PRO A 481 16.11 14.80 -4.48
N ALA A 482 17.43 14.86 -4.31
CA ALA A 482 18.10 14.34 -3.13
C ALA A 482 17.96 15.25 -1.90
N THR A 483 17.80 16.57 -2.10
CA THR A 483 17.80 17.55 -0.99
C THR A 483 16.52 18.37 -0.89
N GLY A 484 15.68 18.35 -1.93
CA GLY A 484 14.50 19.22 -2.04
C GLY A 484 14.82 20.68 -2.32
N SER A 485 16.09 21.07 -2.42
CA SER A 485 16.47 22.45 -2.63
C SER A 485 16.19 22.92 -4.05
N VAL A 486 15.75 24.18 -4.19
CA VAL A 486 15.62 24.86 -5.48
C VAL A 486 17.02 25.25 -5.95
N THR A 487 17.43 24.74 -7.11
CA THR A 487 18.75 24.97 -7.70
C THR A 487 18.75 26.00 -8.82
N GLY A 488 17.56 26.40 -9.28
CA GLY A 488 17.42 27.45 -10.29
C GLY A 488 15.96 27.88 -10.43
N THR A 489 15.75 29.14 -10.73
CA THR A 489 14.43 29.71 -11.01
C THR A 489 14.47 30.59 -12.24
N ASP A 490 13.35 30.65 -12.99
CA ASP A 490 13.21 31.58 -14.09
C ASP A 490 11.73 31.99 -14.27
N THR A 491 11.50 33.08 -15.00
CA THR A 491 10.17 33.50 -15.44
C THR A 491 10.24 33.88 -16.90
N ILE A 492 9.52 33.15 -17.75
CA ILE A 492 9.61 33.25 -19.20
C ILE A 492 8.25 33.64 -19.78
N ASN A 493 8.22 34.70 -20.61
CA ASN A 493 7.10 35.02 -21.47
C ASN A 493 7.26 34.21 -22.77
N TRP A 494 6.42 33.17 -22.91
CA TRP A 494 6.50 32.23 -24.01
C TRP A 494 5.47 32.54 -25.10
N PRO A 495 5.89 32.66 -26.37
CA PRO A 495 4.96 32.97 -27.48
C PRO A 495 4.16 31.75 -27.97
N GLY A 496 4.42 30.56 -27.43
CA GLY A 496 3.85 29.28 -27.86
C GLY A 496 4.79 28.46 -28.73
N GLY A 497 4.53 27.15 -28.81
CA GLY A 497 5.31 26.20 -29.61
C GLY A 497 6.28 25.35 -28.79
N ASN A 498 7.43 25.03 -29.38
CA ASN A 498 8.42 24.12 -28.78
C ASN A 498 9.27 24.84 -27.74
N PHE A 499 9.01 24.56 -26.46
CA PHE A 499 9.66 25.21 -25.33
C PHE A 499 10.94 24.48 -24.94
N LYS A 500 12.09 25.10 -25.15
CA LYS A 500 13.39 24.57 -24.74
C LYS A 500 13.71 24.98 -23.31
N VAL A 501 13.96 24.01 -22.45
CA VAL A 501 14.43 24.21 -21.08
C VAL A 501 15.83 23.61 -20.92
N THR A 502 16.76 24.37 -20.34
CA THR A 502 18.09 23.90 -20.02
C THR A 502 18.23 23.76 -18.50
N THR A 503 18.66 22.59 -18.06
CA THR A 503 18.85 22.33 -16.63
C THR A 503 19.96 23.20 -16.04
N PRO A 504 19.93 23.52 -14.74
CA PRO A 504 21.17 23.89 -14.04
C PRO A 504 22.16 22.71 -14.11
N VAL A 505 23.40 22.93 -13.68
CA VAL A 505 24.36 21.82 -13.51
C VAL A 505 23.87 20.92 -12.39
N TYR A 506 23.82 19.61 -12.64
CA TYR A 506 23.39 18.60 -11.67
C TYR A 506 24.27 17.34 -11.75
N SER A 507 24.14 16.44 -10.79
CA SER A 507 24.93 15.21 -10.78
C SER A 507 24.15 14.01 -11.29
N ILE A 508 23.26 13.42 -10.51
CA ILE A 508 22.53 12.20 -10.88
C ILE A 508 21.21 12.55 -11.57
N ASP A 509 20.43 13.40 -10.91
CA ASP A 509 19.03 13.69 -11.26
C ASP A 509 18.63 15.13 -10.97
N VAL A 510 17.58 15.57 -11.66
CA VAL A 510 16.99 16.90 -11.50
C VAL A 510 15.50 16.88 -11.84
N ALA A 511 14.70 17.65 -11.14
CA ALA A 511 13.29 17.84 -11.42
C ALA A 511 12.98 19.29 -11.79
N LEU A 512 12.05 19.48 -12.74
CA LEU A 512 11.48 20.78 -13.11
C LEU A 512 10.03 20.83 -12.64
N ARG A 513 9.66 21.95 -12.03
CA ARG A 513 8.28 22.37 -11.83
C ARG A 513 8.04 23.68 -12.57
N MET A 514 7.13 23.67 -13.54
CA MET A 514 6.78 24.83 -14.35
C MET A 514 5.28 25.13 -14.22
N ARG A 515 4.93 26.39 -13.98
CA ARG A 515 3.54 26.82 -13.79
C ARG A 515 3.24 28.10 -14.58
N ALA A 516 2.07 28.15 -15.18
CA ALA A 516 1.52 29.40 -15.71
C ALA A 516 1.23 30.37 -14.57
N ARG A 517 1.48 31.66 -14.80
CA ARG A 517 1.20 32.77 -13.90
C ARG A 517 -0.13 33.41 -14.21
#